data_117611678e6f7841a883d92eaa6b6001
#
_entry.id   117611678e6f7841a883d92eaa6b6001
#
_cell.length_a   1.000
_cell.length_b   1.000
_cell.length_c   1.000
_cell.angle_alpha   90.00
_cell.angle_beta   90.00
_cell.angle_gamma   90.00
#
_symmetry.space_group_name_H-M   'P 1'
#
loop_
_entity.id
_entity.type
_entity.pdbx_description
1 polymer ?
#
loop_
_entity_poly.entity_id
_entity_poly.type
_entity_poly.pdbx_seq_one_letter_code
_entity_poly.pdbx_strand_id
1 'polypeptide(L)'
;MAATAINGEQAFAMCTACHSRDASAPQRMGPNLHDLLGRKAGSSPGFDYSPALRASDITWNAQELDAYLAAPTKRVPGTRMAIAVPDPARRQALIEYLSSP
;
A
#
# COMPACT_ATOMS: atom_id res chain seq x y z
N MET A 1 6.72 7.05 -29.92
CA MET A 1 7.03 7.64 -28.63
C MET A 1 6.84 6.63 -27.53
N ALA A 2 7.61 6.76 -26.54
CA ALA A 2 7.42 5.91 -25.40
C ALA A 2 6.03 6.16 -24.80
N ALA A 3 5.40 5.12 -24.37
CA ALA A 3 4.20 5.27 -23.57
C ALA A 3 4.51 6.21 -22.41
N THR A 4 3.56 7.05 -22.07
CA THR A 4 3.72 7.93 -20.93
C THR A 4 3.93 7.07 -19.70
N ALA A 5 5.07 7.23 -19.05
CA ALA A 5 5.34 6.52 -17.82
C ALA A 5 4.31 6.95 -16.78
N ILE A 6 3.77 5.99 -16.06
CA ILE A 6 2.86 6.29 -14.96
C ILE A 6 3.68 6.91 -13.83
N ASN A 7 3.32 8.12 -13.45
CA ASN A 7 3.95 8.80 -12.32
C ASN A 7 3.42 8.19 -11.02
N GLY A 8 4.33 7.90 -10.09
CA GLY A 8 3.93 7.30 -8.81
C GLY A 8 2.96 8.15 -8.02
N GLU A 9 3.14 9.47 -8.04
CA GLU A 9 2.20 10.38 -7.39
C GLU A 9 0.81 10.29 -8.02
N GLN A 10 0.73 10.21 -9.34
CA GLN A 10 -0.54 10.04 -10.05
C GLN A 10 -1.16 8.68 -9.72
N ALA A 11 -0.33 7.64 -9.68
CA ALA A 11 -0.81 6.30 -9.33
C ALA A 11 -1.34 6.27 -7.89
N PHE A 12 -0.70 7.01 -6.98
CA PHE A 12 -1.10 7.08 -5.58
C PHE A 12 -2.36 7.93 -5.39
N ALA A 13 -2.76 8.75 -6.35
CA ALA A 13 -3.89 9.65 -6.20
C ALA A 13 -5.18 8.92 -5.77
N MET A 14 -5.41 7.72 -6.31
CA MET A 14 -6.58 6.93 -5.93
C MET A 14 -6.50 6.43 -4.48
N CYS A 15 -5.31 6.31 -3.94
CA CYS A 15 -5.10 5.82 -2.57
C CYS A 15 -5.30 6.93 -1.54
N THR A 16 -5.22 8.20 -1.96
CA THR A 16 -5.34 9.34 -1.04
C THR A 16 -6.73 9.48 -0.44
N ALA A 17 -7.73 8.80 -1.01
CA ALA A 17 -9.07 8.76 -0.42
C ALA A 17 -9.02 8.13 0.99
N CYS A 18 -8.13 7.19 1.23
CA CYS A 18 -8.05 6.44 2.48
C CYS A 18 -6.69 6.51 3.16
N HIS A 19 -5.63 6.86 2.44
CA HIS A 19 -4.26 6.82 2.96
C HIS A 19 -3.58 8.17 2.84
N SER A 20 -2.65 8.42 3.75
CA SER A 20 -1.67 9.50 3.65
C SER A 20 -0.28 8.88 3.75
N ARG A 21 0.74 9.52 3.16
CA ARG A 21 2.13 9.11 3.34
C ARG A 21 2.97 10.17 4.05
N ASP A 22 2.35 11.23 4.49
CA ASP A 22 3.02 12.28 5.27
C ASP A 22 3.04 11.85 6.74
N ALA A 23 4.25 11.78 7.32
CA ALA A 23 4.42 11.33 8.70
C ALA A 23 3.58 12.12 9.71
N SER A 24 3.35 13.39 9.44
CA SER A 24 2.59 14.27 10.34
C SER A 24 1.09 14.19 10.16
N ALA A 25 0.62 13.54 9.07
CA ALA A 25 -0.80 13.47 8.80
C ALA A 25 -1.48 12.42 9.68
N PRO A 26 -2.72 12.68 10.11
CA PRO A 26 -3.48 11.68 10.87
C PRO A 26 -3.82 10.47 10.00
N GLN A 27 -4.07 9.35 10.65
CA GLN A 27 -4.59 8.17 9.95
C GLN A 27 -6.01 8.44 9.50
N ARG A 28 -6.41 7.79 8.39
CA ARG A 28 -7.71 7.98 7.77
C ARG A 28 -8.44 6.63 7.76
N MET A 29 -9.17 6.31 6.70
CA MET A 29 -9.81 5.00 6.57
C MET A 29 -8.79 3.88 6.45
N GLY A 30 -7.61 4.17 5.88
CA GLY A 30 -6.47 3.28 5.87
C GLY A 30 -5.34 3.83 6.74
N PRO A 31 -4.35 3.00 7.08
CA PRO A 31 -3.21 3.45 7.87
C PRO A 31 -2.33 4.42 7.09
N ASN A 32 -1.59 5.26 7.83
CA ASN A 32 -0.58 6.12 7.23
C ASN A 32 0.53 5.27 6.62
N LEU A 33 0.92 5.59 5.40
CA LEU A 33 1.89 4.80 4.62
C LEU A 33 3.30 5.37 4.63
N HIS A 34 3.59 6.32 5.52
CA HIS A 34 4.94 6.86 5.66
C HIS A 34 5.93 5.75 6.03
N ASP A 35 7.05 5.69 5.33
CA ASP A 35 8.10 4.66 5.54
C ASP A 35 7.54 3.24 5.54
N LEU A 36 6.62 2.95 4.62
CA LEU A 36 5.94 1.66 4.58
C LEU A 36 6.89 0.49 4.36
N LEU A 37 7.85 0.63 3.42
CA LEU A 37 8.75 -0.48 3.11
C LEU A 37 9.68 -0.75 4.29
N GLY A 38 9.76 -1.99 4.70
CA GLY A 38 10.51 -2.42 5.88
C GLY A 38 9.67 -2.54 7.14
N ARG A 39 8.41 -2.02 7.12
CA ARG A 39 7.52 -2.15 8.27
C ARG A 39 6.78 -3.47 8.25
N LYS A 40 6.50 -4.00 9.42
CA LYS A 40 5.62 -5.16 9.53
C LYS A 40 4.19 -4.75 9.24
N ALA A 41 3.48 -5.57 8.48
CA ALA A 41 2.06 -5.34 8.21
C ALA A 41 1.27 -5.30 9.53
N GLY A 42 0.33 -4.37 9.59
CA GLY A 42 -0.48 -4.21 10.79
C GLY A 42 0.22 -3.53 11.95
N SER A 43 1.33 -2.81 11.72
CA SER A 43 2.17 -2.29 12.79
C SER A 43 1.99 -0.80 13.09
N SER A 44 1.20 -0.06 12.30
CA SER A 44 1.04 1.38 12.55
C SER A 44 0.29 1.60 13.86
N PRO A 45 0.87 2.35 14.81
CA PRO A 45 0.23 2.53 16.11
C PRO A 45 -1.12 3.23 16.00
N GLY A 46 -2.11 2.75 16.75
CA GLY A 46 -3.41 3.40 16.83
C GLY A 46 -4.35 3.11 15.69
N PHE A 47 -3.92 2.38 14.66
CA PHE A 47 -4.82 2.00 13.58
C PHE A 47 -5.46 0.64 13.85
N ASP A 48 -6.76 0.54 13.62
CA ASP A 48 -7.50 -0.71 13.81
C ASP A 48 -7.44 -1.55 12.52
N TYR A 49 -6.48 -2.45 12.45
CA TYR A 49 -6.31 -3.36 11.32
C TYR A 49 -7.28 -4.52 11.38
N SER A 50 -7.54 -5.13 10.21
CA SER A 50 -8.22 -6.43 10.21
C SER A 50 -7.41 -7.46 10.96
N PRO A 51 -8.05 -8.42 11.65
CA PRO A 51 -7.31 -9.50 12.31
C PRO A 51 -6.41 -10.26 11.34
N ALA A 52 -6.87 -10.47 10.10
CA ALA A 52 -6.11 -11.18 9.09
C ALA A 52 -4.79 -10.46 8.78
N LEU A 53 -4.82 -9.15 8.64
CA LEU A 53 -3.60 -8.39 8.31
C LEU A 53 -2.64 -8.38 9.50
N ARG A 54 -3.17 -8.21 10.73
CA ARG A 54 -2.33 -8.25 11.93
C ARG A 54 -1.63 -9.60 12.10
N ALA A 55 -2.29 -10.68 11.71
CA ALA A 55 -1.75 -12.04 11.87
C ALA A 55 -0.87 -12.47 10.70
N SER A 56 -0.70 -11.65 9.67
CA SER A 56 -0.11 -12.09 8.41
C SER A 56 1.40 -12.32 8.45
N ASP A 57 2.11 -11.76 9.42
CA ASP A 57 3.57 -11.82 9.53
C ASP A 57 4.33 -11.25 8.31
N ILE A 58 3.65 -10.46 7.50
CA ILE A 58 4.28 -9.84 6.34
C ILE A 58 5.13 -8.66 6.79
N THR A 59 6.37 -8.59 6.28
CA THR A 59 7.15 -7.36 6.30
C THR A 59 7.08 -6.76 4.90
N TRP A 60 6.67 -5.52 4.79
CA TRP A 60 6.48 -4.90 3.49
C TRP A 60 7.80 -4.70 2.77
N ASN A 61 7.93 -5.35 1.63
CA ASN A 61 9.00 -5.12 0.67
C ASN A 61 8.36 -5.02 -0.71
N ALA A 62 9.17 -4.78 -1.74
CA ALA A 62 8.62 -4.59 -3.08
C ALA A 62 7.82 -5.79 -3.56
N GLN A 63 8.29 -7.01 -3.29
CA GLN A 63 7.60 -8.23 -3.73
C GLN A 63 6.28 -8.44 -3.00
N GLU A 64 6.27 -8.27 -1.67
CA GLU A 64 5.05 -8.45 -0.90
C GLU A 64 4.03 -7.38 -1.22
N LEU A 65 4.47 -6.14 -1.41
CA LEU A 65 3.57 -5.05 -1.75
C LEU A 65 2.96 -5.26 -3.13
N ASP A 66 3.76 -5.73 -4.09
CA ASP A 66 3.26 -6.04 -5.42
C ASP A 66 2.18 -7.14 -5.37
N ALA A 67 2.44 -8.21 -4.65
CA ALA A 67 1.49 -9.31 -4.52
C ALA A 67 0.19 -8.85 -3.84
N TYR A 68 0.31 -8.04 -2.79
CA TYR A 68 -0.85 -7.53 -2.07
C TYR A 68 -1.69 -6.58 -2.95
N LEU A 69 -1.04 -5.65 -3.64
CA LEU A 69 -1.75 -4.71 -4.50
C LEU A 69 -2.41 -5.39 -5.71
N ALA A 70 -1.80 -6.45 -6.22
CA ALA A 70 -2.39 -7.20 -7.34
C ALA A 70 -3.71 -7.86 -6.95
N ALA A 71 -3.80 -8.39 -5.74
CA ALA A 71 -4.98 -9.10 -5.27
C ALA A 71 -5.00 -9.11 -3.73
N PRO A 72 -5.43 -8.02 -3.09
CA PRO A 72 -5.34 -7.90 -1.62
C PRO A 72 -6.04 -9.05 -0.89
N THR A 73 -7.24 -9.41 -1.31
CA THR A 73 -8.02 -10.44 -0.64
C THR A 73 -7.49 -11.84 -0.88
N LYS A 74 -6.71 -12.03 -1.93
CA LYS A 74 -6.05 -13.30 -2.21
C LYS A 74 -4.77 -13.44 -1.39
N ARG A 75 -3.97 -12.37 -1.30
CA ARG A 75 -2.73 -12.39 -0.54
C ARG A 75 -2.98 -12.44 0.97
N VAL A 76 -4.00 -11.70 1.43
CA VAL A 76 -4.40 -11.68 2.84
C VAL A 76 -5.92 -11.87 2.90
N PRO A 77 -6.40 -13.11 2.88
CA PRO A 77 -7.84 -13.37 3.02
C PRO A 77 -8.34 -12.75 4.33
N GLY A 78 -9.43 -12.00 4.22
CA GLY A 78 -9.99 -11.29 5.38
C GLY A 78 -9.50 -9.85 5.53
N THR A 79 -8.59 -9.38 4.68
CA THR A 79 -8.21 -7.97 4.70
C THR A 79 -9.40 -7.08 4.37
N ARG A 80 -9.43 -5.88 4.96
CA ARG A 80 -10.50 -4.92 4.68
C ARG A 80 -10.26 -4.11 3.41
N MET A 81 -9.03 -4.08 2.93
CA MET A 81 -8.70 -3.39 1.68
C MET A 81 -9.03 -4.32 0.51
N ALA A 82 -10.12 -4.03 -0.19
CA ALA A 82 -10.56 -4.85 -1.32
C ALA A 82 -10.17 -4.27 -2.69
N ILE A 83 -9.56 -3.08 -2.71
CA ILE A 83 -9.20 -2.42 -3.96
C ILE A 83 -7.89 -3.00 -4.48
N ALA A 84 -7.94 -3.56 -5.71
CA ALA A 84 -6.77 -4.11 -6.37
C ALA A 84 -6.21 -3.12 -7.39
N VAL A 85 -4.92 -3.26 -7.69
CA VAL A 85 -4.24 -2.53 -8.75
C VAL A 85 -3.75 -3.56 -9.78
N PRO A 86 -4.58 -3.91 -10.78
CA PRO A 86 -4.25 -5.00 -11.69
C PRO A 86 -3.13 -4.68 -12.67
N ASP A 87 -2.89 -3.41 -12.98
CA ASP A 87 -1.87 -3.01 -13.94
C ASP A 87 -0.47 -3.10 -13.32
N PRO A 88 0.42 -3.99 -13.84
CA PRO A 88 1.76 -4.12 -13.27
C PRO A 88 2.59 -2.83 -13.32
N ALA A 89 2.44 -2.04 -14.36
CA ALA A 89 3.17 -0.78 -14.47
C ALA A 89 2.74 0.21 -13.40
N ARG A 90 1.45 0.25 -13.09
CA ARG A 90 0.93 1.11 -12.03
C ARG A 90 1.40 0.64 -10.67
N ARG A 91 1.43 -0.67 -10.43
CA ARG A 91 1.97 -1.22 -9.18
C ARG A 91 3.44 -0.84 -9.01
N GLN A 92 4.23 -0.97 -10.08
CA GLN A 92 5.65 -0.62 -10.04
C GLN A 92 5.83 0.86 -9.66
N ALA A 93 5.06 1.75 -10.29
CA ALA A 93 5.12 3.17 -9.99
C ALA A 93 4.74 3.46 -8.53
N LEU A 94 3.73 2.79 -8.01
CA LEU A 94 3.32 2.92 -6.61
C LEU A 94 4.42 2.47 -5.66
N ILE A 95 5.03 1.33 -5.94
CA ILE A 95 6.10 0.79 -5.09
C ILE A 95 7.28 1.75 -5.05
N GLU A 96 7.68 2.27 -6.20
CA GLU A 96 8.78 3.24 -6.27
C GLU A 96 8.43 4.52 -5.51
N TYR A 97 7.20 4.99 -5.65
CA TYR A 97 6.76 6.19 -4.94
C TYR A 97 6.77 5.99 -3.42
N LEU A 98 6.26 4.84 -2.96
CA LEU A 98 6.21 4.54 -1.53
C LEU A 98 7.58 4.21 -0.94
N SER A 99 8.57 3.86 -1.76
CA SER A 99 9.92 3.62 -1.29
C SER A 99 10.78 4.88 -1.21
N SER A 100 10.32 5.99 -1.81
CA SER A 100 11.03 7.27 -1.71
C SER A 100 10.65 7.98 -0.41
N PRO A 101 11.56 8.80 0.14
CA PRO A 101 11.28 9.56 1.36
C PRO A 101 10.12 10.53 1.25
#